data_8352d9ddd7efbba9f6c7882997d70370
#
_entry.id   8352d9ddd7efbba9f6c7882997d70370
#
_cell.length_a   1.000
_cell.length_b   1.000
_cell.length_c   1.000
_cell.angle_alpha   90.00
_cell.angle_beta   90.00
_cell.angle_gamma   90.00
#
_symmetry.space_group_name_H-M   'P 1'
#
loop_
_entity.id
_entity.type
_entity.pdbx_description
1 polymer ?
#
loop_
_entity_poly.entity_id
_entity_poly.type
_entity_poly.pdbx_seq_one_letter_code
_entity_poly.pdbx_strand_id
1 'polypeptide(L)'
;MEQSEIVELITKTINSIFTTIFSSIDNNIYSHLDNITFINSNIINNGTFKELLGNNSKTGFILITDSLLLSIILFYIIKYYYSNFVETNIEKPSQFIFKIIIFGILINSSYFIISQILDFTDMLSTSLAQIGENIVGNKINFSELITSLNKKLYTSYDDFNVFSFEGMIKSFISTGLLNLLFVYSLRFILIKVFVLITPFCLLTLISNSSSWIFKSWFKCFFSLLIIQDFIPIILIVIFSIDDSNKILYIGGIYVLTKINTYIREIFGGVGLEFNNQMLNLKSFISR
;
A
#
# COMPACT_ATOMS: atom_id res chain seq x y z
N MET A 1 31.45 -26.48 36.27
CA MET A 1 31.25 -25.86 34.94
C MET A 1 32.24 -24.75 34.79
N GLU A 2 33.16 -24.88 33.88
CA GLU A 2 34.13 -23.82 33.60
C GLU A 2 33.41 -22.60 32.98
N GLN A 3 33.94 -21.42 33.22
CA GLN A 3 33.35 -20.16 32.73
C GLN A 3 33.16 -20.17 31.20
N SER A 4 33.99 -20.91 30.48
CA SER A 4 33.91 -21.16 29.02
C SER A 4 32.67 -22.00 28.62
N GLU A 5 32.31 -23.02 29.41
CA GLU A 5 31.14 -23.87 29.13
C GLU A 5 29.83 -23.10 29.28
N ILE A 6 29.76 -22.19 30.27
CA ILE A 6 28.60 -21.34 30.48
C ILE A 6 28.42 -20.35 29.32
N VAL A 7 29.51 -19.72 28.86
CA VAL A 7 29.48 -18.81 27.72
C VAL A 7 29.05 -19.52 26.45
N GLU A 8 29.58 -20.72 26.20
CA GLU A 8 29.17 -21.53 25.05
C GLU A 8 27.69 -21.92 25.09
N LEU A 9 27.19 -22.35 26.23
CA LEU A 9 25.78 -22.70 26.42
C LEU A 9 24.86 -21.49 26.19
N ILE A 10 25.22 -20.30 26.71
CA ILE A 10 24.47 -19.08 26.51
C ILE A 10 24.46 -18.70 25.02
N THR A 11 25.59 -18.74 24.36
CA THR A 11 25.71 -18.40 22.93
C THR A 11 24.87 -19.35 22.09
N LYS A 12 24.92 -20.65 22.36
CA LYS A 12 24.12 -21.67 21.66
C LYS A 12 22.62 -21.46 21.88
N THR A 13 22.20 -21.11 23.10
CA THR A 13 20.80 -20.81 23.42
C THR A 13 20.32 -19.57 22.69
N ILE A 14 21.10 -18.49 22.70
CA ILE A 14 20.80 -17.26 21.97
C ILE A 14 20.66 -17.56 20.47
N ASN A 15 21.62 -18.25 19.87
CA ASN A 15 21.57 -18.62 18.46
C ASN A 15 20.32 -19.44 18.12
N SER A 16 19.95 -20.42 18.95
CA SER A 16 18.74 -21.23 18.78
C SER A 16 17.45 -20.37 18.80
N ILE A 17 17.36 -19.41 19.73
CA ILE A 17 16.22 -18.48 19.81
C ILE A 17 16.14 -17.65 18.51
N PHE A 18 17.23 -17.05 18.07
CA PHE A 18 17.25 -16.23 16.86
C PHE A 18 16.96 -17.05 15.60
N THR A 19 17.51 -18.26 15.49
CA THR A 19 17.21 -19.17 14.38
C THR A 19 15.72 -19.50 14.31
N THR A 20 15.10 -19.78 15.47
CA THR A 20 13.65 -20.04 15.54
C THR A 20 12.83 -18.81 15.14
N ILE A 21 13.21 -17.63 15.60
CA ILE A 21 12.55 -16.37 15.21
C ILE A 21 12.69 -16.14 13.71
N PHE A 22 13.89 -16.26 13.14
CA PHE A 22 14.11 -16.00 11.73
C PHE A 22 13.42 -17.03 10.84
N SER A 23 13.44 -18.32 11.21
CA SER A 23 12.71 -19.34 10.46
C SER A 23 11.20 -19.12 10.51
N SER A 24 10.67 -18.67 11.65
CA SER A 24 9.25 -18.30 11.76
C SER A 24 8.89 -17.09 10.91
N ILE A 25 9.74 -16.07 10.91
CA ILE A 25 9.60 -14.89 10.03
C ILE A 25 9.65 -15.36 8.58
N ASP A 26 10.67 -16.09 8.22
CA ASP A 26 10.88 -16.56 6.86
C ASP A 26 9.68 -17.41 6.35
N ASN A 27 9.18 -18.36 7.12
CA ASN A 27 8.10 -19.24 6.69
C ASN A 27 6.71 -18.59 6.59
N ASN A 28 6.44 -17.57 7.38
CA ASN A 28 5.11 -16.94 7.49
C ASN A 28 4.98 -15.63 6.69
N ILE A 29 6.06 -14.88 6.51
CA ILE A 29 5.99 -13.57 5.88
C ILE A 29 5.88 -13.64 4.35
N TYR A 30 6.49 -14.63 3.71
CA TYR A 30 6.67 -14.65 2.26
C TYR A 30 5.37 -14.61 1.46
N SER A 31 4.49 -15.57 1.71
CA SER A 31 3.23 -15.68 0.98
C SER A 31 2.30 -14.50 1.26
N HIS A 32 2.36 -13.96 2.49
CA HIS A 32 1.56 -12.80 2.86
C HIS A 32 2.10 -11.52 2.23
N LEU A 33 3.41 -11.34 2.15
CA LEU A 33 4.02 -10.13 1.63
C LEU A 33 3.72 -9.96 0.13
N ASP A 34 3.83 -11.01 -0.68
CA ASP A 34 3.47 -10.96 -2.10
C ASP A 34 1.99 -10.60 -2.29
N ASN A 35 1.08 -11.24 -1.52
CA ASN A 35 -0.36 -11.02 -1.62
C ASN A 35 -0.82 -9.61 -1.21
N ILE A 36 -0.16 -8.97 -0.24
CA ILE A 36 -0.50 -7.60 0.18
C ILE A 36 0.20 -6.53 -0.65
N THR A 37 1.25 -6.91 -1.37
CA THR A 37 2.05 -6.01 -2.19
C THR A 37 1.46 -5.82 -3.57
N PHE A 38 1.13 -6.93 -4.25
CA PHE A 38 0.55 -6.92 -5.60
C PHE A 38 -0.96 -6.97 -5.51
N ILE A 39 -1.58 -5.83 -5.72
CA ILE A 39 -3.01 -5.60 -5.48
C ILE A 39 -3.72 -5.53 -6.83
N ASN A 40 -4.76 -6.38 -7.00
CA ASN A 40 -5.66 -6.40 -8.15
C ASN A 40 -7.11 -6.24 -7.70
N SER A 41 -8.05 -6.32 -8.64
CA SER A 41 -9.49 -6.18 -8.35
C SER A 41 -10.07 -7.24 -7.39
N ASN A 42 -9.36 -8.35 -7.16
CA ASN A 42 -9.84 -9.39 -6.22
C ASN A 42 -10.00 -8.87 -4.78
N ILE A 43 -9.29 -7.81 -4.40
CA ILE A 43 -9.44 -7.19 -3.06
C ILE A 43 -10.84 -6.61 -2.82
N ILE A 44 -11.52 -6.21 -3.89
CA ILE A 44 -12.86 -5.67 -3.88
C ILE A 44 -13.93 -6.76 -4.16
N ASN A 45 -13.54 -7.93 -4.61
CA ASN A 45 -14.44 -9.03 -4.92
C ASN A 45 -14.93 -9.81 -3.68
N ASN A 46 -14.48 -9.47 -2.48
CA ASN A 46 -15.01 -10.04 -1.24
C ASN A 46 -16.48 -9.65 -1.05
N GLY A 47 -17.34 -10.61 -0.72
CA GLY A 47 -18.79 -10.42 -0.56
C GLY A 47 -19.13 -9.27 0.40
N THR A 48 -18.52 -9.23 1.58
CA THR A 48 -18.72 -8.16 2.56
C THR A 48 -18.31 -6.79 2.01
N PHE A 49 -17.25 -6.72 1.23
CA PHE A 49 -16.79 -5.46 0.65
C PHE A 49 -17.73 -4.96 -0.46
N LYS A 50 -18.27 -5.87 -1.28
CA LYS A 50 -19.31 -5.56 -2.28
C LYS A 50 -20.59 -5.03 -1.65
N GLU A 51 -21.00 -5.61 -0.53
CA GLU A 51 -22.17 -5.14 0.23
C GLU A 51 -21.94 -3.73 0.79
N LEU A 52 -20.76 -3.47 1.35
CA LEU A 52 -20.39 -2.14 1.83
C LEU A 52 -20.39 -1.09 0.70
N LEU A 53 -19.93 -1.44 -0.49
CA LEU A 53 -19.98 -0.56 -1.65
C LEU A 53 -21.42 -0.31 -2.14
N GLY A 54 -22.32 -1.26 -1.94
CA GLY A 54 -23.71 -1.14 -2.38
C GLY A 54 -23.99 -1.70 -3.77
N ASN A 55 -23.15 -2.63 -4.26
CA ASN A 55 -23.26 -3.18 -5.62
C ASN A 55 -24.51 -4.03 -5.86
N ASN A 56 -25.16 -4.52 -4.82
CA ASN A 56 -26.29 -5.45 -4.97
C ASN A 56 -27.54 -5.06 -4.19
N SER A 57 -27.61 -3.93 -3.48
CA SER A 57 -28.73 -3.74 -2.59
C SER A 57 -28.95 -2.33 -2.05
N LYS A 58 -30.02 -2.22 -1.41
CA LYS A 58 -30.65 -1.14 -0.66
C LYS A 58 -29.78 -0.52 0.45
N THR A 59 -28.50 -0.91 0.58
CA THR A 59 -27.58 -0.44 1.62
C THR A 59 -26.17 -0.31 1.02
N GLY A 60 -25.37 0.65 1.49
CA GLY A 60 -23.97 0.81 1.07
C GLY A 60 -23.57 2.26 0.84
N PHE A 61 -22.29 2.47 0.58
CA PHE A 61 -21.72 3.81 0.38
C PHE A 61 -22.29 4.52 -0.86
N ILE A 62 -22.59 3.79 -1.93
CA ILE A 62 -23.23 4.36 -3.14
C ILE A 62 -24.60 4.93 -2.79
N LEU A 63 -25.45 4.21 -2.03
CA LEU A 63 -26.78 4.68 -1.64
C LEU A 63 -26.70 5.98 -0.80
N ILE A 64 -25.76 6.03 0.15
CA ILE A 64 -25.54 7.23 0.96
C ILE A 64 -25.13 8.39 0.05
N THR A 65 -24.26 8.12 -0.92
CA THR A 65 -23.78 9.14 -1.86
C THR A 65 -24.89 9.63 -2.77
N ASP A 66 -25.79 8.75 -3.24
CA ASP A 66 -26.96 9.12 -4.03
C ASP A 66 -27.95 9.96 -3.21
N SER A 67 -28.11 9.66 -1.93
CA SER A 67 -28.92 10.48 -1.02
C SER A 67 -28.33 11.87 -0.82
N LEU A 68 -27.02 11.98 -0.73
CA LEU A 68 -26.31 13.27 -0.67
C LEU A 68 -26.43 14.03 -2.00
N LEU A 69 -26.40 13.33 -3.13
CA LEU A 69 -26.60 13.93 -4.44
C LEU A 69 -27.98 14.59 -4.54
N LEU A 70 -29.04 13.92 -4.05
CA LEU A 70 -30.38 14.50 -3.95
C LEU A 70 -30.38 15.77 -3.07
N SER A 71 -29.67 15.74 -1.96
CA SER A 71 -29.53 16.92 -1.08
C SER A 71 -28.84 18.09 -1.78
N ILE A 72 -27.84 17.83 -2.60
CA ILE A 72 -27.15 18.86 -3.42
C ILE A 72 -28.13 19.46 -4.45
N ILE A 73 -28.97 18.63 -5.08
CA ILE A 73 -30.00 19.11 -6.01
C ILE A 73 -30.97 20.07 -5.30
N LEU A 74 -31.50 19.66 -4.15
CA LEU A 74 -32.40 20.49 -3.36
C LEU A 74 -31.73 21.83 -2.95
N PHE A 75 -30.48 21.75 -2.48
CA PHE A 75 -29.71 22.95 -2.13
C PHE A 75 -29.52 23.89 -3.32
N TYR A 76 -29.23 23.34 -4.52
CA TYR A 76 -29.11 24.13 -5.73
C TYR A 76 -30.44 24.80 -6.10
N ILE A 77 -31.59 24.11 -6.04
CA ILE A 77 -32.90 24.66 -6.33
C ILE A 77 -33.21 25.84 -5.41
N ILE A 78 -32.97 25.69 -4.10
CA ILE A 78 -33.17 26.75 -3.11
C ILE A 78 -32.27 27.95 -3.43
N LYS A 79 -30.98 27.70 -3.70
CA LYS A 79 -30.01 28.74 -4.04
C LYS A 79 -30.36 29.45 -5.35
N TYR A 80 -30.81 28.71 -6.37
CA TYR A 80 -31.25 29.28 -7.64
C TYR A 80 -32.48 30.17 -7.48
N TYR A 81 -33.45 29.73 -6.68
CA TYR A 81 -34.63 30.55 -6.38
C TYR A 81 -34.27 31.85 -5.63
N TYR A 82 -33.38 31.75 -4.64
CA TYR A 82 -32.90 32.90 -3.88
C TYR A 82 -32.09 33.86 -4.75
N SER A 83 -31.34 33.40 -5.72
CA SER A 83 -30.51 34.24 -6.61
C SER A 83 -31.34 35.19 -7.48
N ASN A 84 -32.58 34.83 -7.78
CA ASN A 84 -33.49 35.71 -8.52
C ASN A 84 -33.89 36.94 -7.74
N PHE A 85 -33.72 36.92 -6.40
CA PHE A 85 -34.01 38.09 -5.53
C PHE A 85 -32.78 38.95 -5.19
N VAL A 86 -31.56 38.37 -5.26
CA VAL A 86 -30.32 38.97 -4.76
C VAL A 86 -29.30 39.25 -5.87
N GLU A 87 -29.65 39.05 -7.14
CA GLU A 87 -28.79 39.24 -8.33
C GLU A 87 -27.40 38.56 -8.23
N THR A 88 -27.31 37.43 -7.56
CA THR A 88 -26.05 36.65 -7.47
C THR A 88 -25.87 35.77 -8.69
N ASN A 89 -24.65 35.79 -9.27
CA ASN A 89 -24.28 34.91 -10.40
C ASN A 89 -24.25 33.44 -9.95
N ILE A 90 -25.24 32.67 -10.37
CA ILE A 90 -25.27 31.21 -10.16
C ILE A 90 -25.16 30.51 -11.51
N GLU A 91 -24.59 29.31 -11.49
CA GLU A 91 -24.49 28.44 -12.64
C GLU A 91 -25.88 28.19 -13.28
N LYS A 92 -25.95 28.21 -14.61
CA LYS A 92 -27.20 27.98 -15.33
C LYS A 92 -27.78 26.58 -15.03
N PRO A 93 -29.11 26.45 -14.87
CA PRO A 93 -29.74 25.17 -14.56
C PRO A 93 -29.37 24.04 -15.52
N SER A 94 -29.24 24.32 -16.82
CA SER A 94 -28.84 23.32 -17.81
C SER A 94 -27.44 22.77 -17.57
N GLN A 95 -26.50 23.61 -17.19
CA GLN A 95 -25.13 23.19 -16.88
C GLN A 95 -25.08 22.35 -15.59
N PHE A 96 -25.85 22.74 -14.58
CA PHE A 96 -25.94 22.02 -13.33
C PHE A 96 -26.57 20.63 -13.52
N ILE A 97 -27.69 20.53 -14.26
CA ILE A 97 -28.36 19.25 -14.59
C ILE A 97 -27.40 18.33 -15.35
N PHE A 98 -26.66 18.85 -16.32
CA PHE A 98 -25.68 18.07 -17.07
C PHE A 98 -24.58 17.51 -16.16
N LYS A 99 -24.06 18.31 -15.24
CA LYS A 99 -23.09 17.85 -14.22
C LYS A 99 -23.69 16.73 -13.36
N ILE A 100 -24.90 16.88 -12.87
CA ILE A 100 -25.55 15.87 -12.03
C ILE A 100 -25.68 14.53 -12.76
N ILE A 101 -26.11 14.56 -14.05
CA ILE A 101 -26.25 13.34 -14.84
C ILE A 101 -24.89 12.65 -14.99
N ILE A 102 -23.84 13.39 -15.37
CA ILE A 102 -22.49 12.81 -15.55
C ILE A 102 -21.97 12.24 -14.23
N PHE A 103 -22.02 13.01 -13.16
CA PHE A 103 -21.47 12.56 -11.89
C PHE A 103 -22.34 11.49 -11.22
N GLY A 104 -23.65 11.49 -11.43
CA GLY A 104 -24.53 10.39 -11.02
C GLY A 104 -24.15 9.06 -11.68
N ILE A 105 -23.87 9.08 -13.00
CA ILE A 105 -23.35 7.90 -13.72
C ILE A 105 -21.99 7.48 -13.17
N LEU A 106 -21.05 8.42 -12.97
CA LEU A 106 -19.72 8.12 -12.46
C LEU A 106 -19.77 7.54 -11.03
N ILE A 107 -20.63 8.07 -10.16
CA ILE A 107 -20.80 7.55 -8.79
C ILE A 107 -21.29 6.10 -8.83
N ASN A 108 -22.32 5.80 -9.61
CA ASN A 108 -22.86 4.46 -9.73
C ASN A 108 -21.92 3.49 -10.45
N SER A 109 -21.04 3.99 -11.34
CA SER A 109 -20.02 3.20 -12.02
C SER A 109 -18.68 3.17 -11.27
N SER A 110 -18.58 3.80 -10.10
CA SER A 110 -17.32 3.99 -9.38
C SER A 110 -16.58 2.68 -9.08
N TYR A 111 -17.33 1.65 -8.67
CA TYR A 111 -16.79 0.31 -8.45
C TYR A 111 -16.12 -0.28 -9.70
N PHE A 112 -16.80 -0.19 -10.85
CA PHE A 112 -16.28 -0.69 -12.11
C PHE A 112 -15.01 0.06 -12.53
N ILE A 113 -15.02 1.40 -12.41
CA ILE A 113 -13.86 2.25 -12.75
C ILE A 113 -12.65 1.88 -11.88
N ILE A 114 -12.85 1.74 -10.58
CA ILE A 114 -11.77 1.38 -9.66
C ILE A 114 -11.26 -0.04 -9.93
N SER A 115 -12.13 -1.00 -10.22
CA SER A 115 -11.73 -2.34 -10.63
C SER A 115 -10.79 -2.32 -11.82
N GLN A 116 -11.14 -1.56 -12.88
CA GLN A 116 -10.30 -1.43 -14.08
C GLN A 116 -8.95 -0.76 -13.78
N ILE A 117 -8.91 0.24 -12.89
CA ILE A 117 -7.66 0.89 -12.49
C ILE A 117 -6.76 -0.09 -11.71
N LEU A 118 -7.32 -0.89 -10.80
CA LEU A 118 -6.58 -1.90 -10.04
C LEU A 118 -6.02 -3.00 -10.96
N ASP A 119 -6.82 -3.50 -11.90
CA ASP A 119 -6.39 -4.52 -12.84
C ASP A 119 -5.33 -3.99 -13.82
N PHE A 120 -5.44 -2.73 -14.21
CA PHE A 120 -4.43 -2.07 -15.05
C PHE A 120 -3.07 -1.95 -14.32
N THR A 121 -3.06 -1.52 -13.05
CA THR A 121 -1.81 -1.44 -12.28
C THR A 121 -1.24 -2.84 -11.99
N ASP A 122 -2.06 -3.85 -11.74
CA ASP A 122 -1.61 -5.23 -11.58
C ASP A 122 -0.98 -5.77 -12.88
N MET A 123 -1.58 -5.49 -14.04
CA MET A 123 -1.02 -5.86 -15.33
C MET A 123 0.35 -5.20 -15.57
N LEU A 124 0.51 -3.92 -15.22
CA LEU A 124 1.79 -3.21 -15.34
C LEU A 124 2.87 -3.84 -14.45
N SER A 125 2.57 -4.04 -13.18
CA SER A 125 3.53 -4.64 -12.24
C SER A 125 3.92 -6.07 -12.63
N THR A 126 2.96 -6.88 -13.11
CA THR A 126 3.20 -8.22 -13.62
C THR A 126 4.06 -8.21 -14.88
N SER A 127 3.80 -7.28 -15.81
CA SER A 127 4.62 -7.13 -17.02
C SER A 127 6.07 -6.73 -16.69
N LEU A 128 6.26 -5.83 -15.73
CA LEU A 128 7.59 -5.45 -15.25
C LEU A 128 8.31 -6.64 -14.60
N ALA A 129 7.60 -7.43 -13.80
CA ALA A 129 8.14 -8.64 -13.19
C ALA A 129 8.57 -9.67 -14.25
N GLN A 130 7.76 -9.89 -15.30
CA GLN A 130 8.09 -10.79 -16.41
C GLN A 130 9.34 -10.35 -17.19
N ILE A 131 9.48 -9.03 -17.43
CA ILE A 131 10.71 -8.50 -18.05
C ILE A 131 11.92 -8.82 -17.17
N GLY A 132 11.80 -8.64 -15.85
CA GLY A 132 12.85 -8.98 -14.90
C GLY A 132 13.18 -10.48 -14.88
N GLU A 133 12.17 -11.33 -14.90
CA GLU A 133 12.34 -12.80 -14.98
C GLU A 133 13.16 -13.21 -16.21
N ASN A 134 12.88 -12.62 -17.35
CA ASN A 134 13.59 -12.91 -18.60
C ASN A 134 15.07 -12.46 -18.55
N ILE A 135 15.39 -11.42 -17.79
CA ILE A 135 16.75 -10.87 -17.67
C ILE A 135 17.55 -11.60 -16.60
N VAL A 136 16.94 -11.83 -15.42
CA VAL A 136 17.62 -12.36 -14.23
C VAL A 136 17.56 -13.88 -14.15
N GLY A 137 16.55 -14.51 -14.80
CA GLY A 137 16.33 -15.96 -14.78
C GLY A 137 15.63 -16.46 -13.51
N ASN A 138 15.26 -15.59 -12.58
CA ASN A 138 14.55 -15.91 -11.34
C ASN A 138 13.21 -15.16 -11.29
N LYS A 139 12.23 -15.72 -10.56
CA LYS A 139 10.96 -15.01 -10.34
C LYS A 139 11.16 -13.71 -9.58
N ILE A 140 10.53 -12.65 -10.04
CA ILE A 140 10.62 -11.32 -9.43
C ILE A 140 9.49 -11.16 -8.41
N ASN A 141 9.67 -11.73 -7.24
CA ASN A 141 8.76 -11.64 -6.10
C ASN A 141 9.52 -11.66 -4.77
N PHE A 142 8.85 -11.36 -3.66
CA PHE A 142 9.47 -11.38 -2.34
C PHE A 142 9.83 -12.79 -1.88
N SER A 143 9.01 -13.78 -2.21
CA SER A 143 9.27 -15.18 -1.88
C SER A 143 10.62 -15.65 -2.44
N GLU A 144 10.90 -15.34 -3.71
CA GLU A 144 12.16 -15.69 -4.36
C GLU A 144 13.33 -14.85 -3.81
N LEU A 145 13.11 -13.56 -3.57
CA LEU A 145 14.13 -12.68 -2.96
C LEU A 145 14.64 -13.30 -1.67
N ILE A 146 13.75 -13.72 -0.80
CA ILE A 146 14.11 -14.19 0.52
C ILE A 146 14.74 -15.60 0.43
N THR A 147 14.23 -16.45 -0.46
CA THR A 147 14.84 -17.76 -0.73
C THR A 147 16.28 -17.59 -1.23
N SER A 148 16.50 -16.67 -2.16
CA SER A 148 17.83 -16.38 -2.71
C SER A 148 18.76 -15.75 -1.65
N LEU A 149 18.26 -14.85 -0.82
CA LEU A 149 19.02 -14.25 0.29
C LEU A 149 19.42 -15.31 1.32
N ASN A 150 18.50 -16.20 1.70
CA ASN A 150 18.82 -17.30 2.62
C ASN A 150 19.89 -18.24 2.05
N LYS A 151 19.78 -18.58 0.76
CA LYS A 151 20.79 -19.40 0.07
C LYS A 151 22.17 -18.72 0.00
N LYS A 152 22.20 -17.41 -0.18
CA LYS A 152 23.47 -16.62 -0.28
C LYS A 152 24.09 -16.30 1.07
N LEU A 153 23.29 -16.19 2.12
CA LEU A 153 23.77 -15.84 3.47
C LEU A 153 24.12 -17.10 4.30
N TYR A 154 23.51 -18.24 4.00
CA TYR A 154 23.68 -19.47 4.78
C TYR A 154 23.92 -20.68 3.91
N THR A 155 24.97 -21.41 4.22
CA THR A 155 25.21 -22.76 3.73
C THR A 155 24.47 -23.82 4.56
N SER A 156 24.19 -23.57 5.85
CA SER A 156 23.46 -24.46 6.75
C SER A 156 22.90 -23.71 7.97
N TYR A 157 21.68 -24.04 8.41
CA TYR A 157 21.10 -23.51 9.65
C TYR A 157 21.86 -23.95 10.92
N ASP A 158 22.62 -25.04 10.83
CA ASP A 158 23.34 -25.59 11.98
C ASP A 158 24.56 -24.75 12.41
N ASP A 159 25.11 -23.93 11.52
CA ASP A 159 26.27 -23.06 11.79
C ASP A 159 25.91 -21.60 12.05
N PHE A 160 24.63 -21.30 12.30
CA PHE A 160 24.18 -19.94 12.50
C PHE A 160 24.72 -19.31 13.79
N ASN A 161 25.46 -18.20 13.67
CA ASN A 161 25.91 -17.41 14.80
C ASN A 161 25.48 -15.94 14.64
N VAL A 162 24.57 -15.48 15.53
CA VAL A 162 24.07 -14.12 15.54
C VAL A 162 25.17 -13.07 15.65
N PHE A 163 26.25 -13.40 16.35
CA PHE A 163 27.40 -12.51 16.55
C PHE A 163 28.38 -12.51 15.38
N SER A 164 28.19 -13.35 14.37
CA SER A 164 28.95 -13.29 13.13
C SER A 164 28.48 -12.13 12.26
N PHE A 165 29.34 -11.67 11.33
CA PHE A 165 28.98 -10.64 10.37
C PHE A 165 27.72 -11.03 9.54
N GLU A 166 27.64 -12.29 9.12
CA GLU A 166 26.50 -12.82 8.39
C GLU A 166 25.22 -12.89 9.24
N GLY A 167 25.34 -13.27 10.53
CA GLY A 167 24.24 -13.24 11.49
C GLY A 167 23.69 -11.84 11.73
N MET A 168 24.57 -10.83 11.81
CA MET A 168 24.15 -9.44 11.89
C MET A 168 23.41 -8.98 10.64
N ILE A 169 23.92 -9.30 9.44
CA ILE A 169 23.24 -9.00 8.17
C ILE A 169 21.85 -9.62 8.15
N LYS A 170 21.71 -10.90 8.53
CA LYS A 170 20.41 -11.60 8.58
C LYS A 170 19.44 -10.91 9.55
N SER A 171 19.93 -10.48 10.71
CA SER A 171 19.12 -9.77 11.70
C SER A 171 18.54 -8.46 11.13
N PHE A 172 19.36 -7.68 10.42
CA PHE A 172 18.92 -6.45 9.74
C PHE A 172 17.93 -6.74 8.62
N ILE A 173 18.16 -7.77 7.82
CA ILE A 173 17.25 -8.18 6.74
C ILE A 173 15.89 -8.62 7.32
N SER A 174 15.88 -9.47 8.33
CA SER A 174 14.64 -9.97 8.95
C SER A 174 13.84 -8.84 9.60
N THR A 175 14.49 -7.92 10.29
CA THR A 175 13.85 -6.71 10.84
C THR A 175 13.30 -5.81 9.73
N GLY A 176 14.05 -5.65 8.63
CA GLY A 176 13.61 -4.90 7.45
C GLY A 176 12.37 -5.51 6.80
N LEU A 177 12.31 -6.83 6.67
CA LEU A 177 11.16 -7.57 6.14
C LEU A 177 9.92 -7.43 7.01
N LEU A 178 10.05 -7.50 8.33
CA LEU A 178 8.95 -7.20 9.25
C LEU A 178 8.42 -5.78 9.05
N ASN A 179 9.30 -4.80 8.94
CA ASN A 179 8.91 -3.42 8.67
C ASN A 179 8.20 -3.28 7.32
N LEU A 180 8.68 -3.96 6.27
CA LEU A 180 7.99 -4.03 4.97
C LEU A 180 6.58 -4.59 5.10
N LEU A 181 6.41 -5.69 5.85
CA LEU A 181 5.11 -6.30 6.07
C LEU A 181 4.12 -5.29 6.69
N PHE A 182 4.54 -4.54 7.71
CA PHE A 182 3.70 -3.50 8.34
C PHE A 182 3.36 -2.37 7.36
N VAL A 183 4.35 -1.86 6.64
CA VAL A 183 4.16 -0.75 5.69
C VAL A 183 3.20 -1.15 4.57
N TYR A 184 3.36 -2.35 4.01
CA TYR A 184 2.49 -2.82 2.93
C TYR A 184 1.12 -3.27 3.41
N SER A 185 0.99 -3.77 4.63
CA SER A 185 -0.32 -4.02 5.26
C SER A 185 -1.10 -2.72 5.46
N LEU A 186 -0.46 -1.66 5.92
CA LEU A 186 -1.08 -0.33 6.01
C LEU A 186 -1.52 0.18 4.63
N ARG A 187 -0.65 0.06 3.62
CA ARG A 187 -0.99 0.43 2.24
C ARG A 187 -2.22 -0.34 1.74
N PHE A 188 -2.25 -1.66 1.95
CA PHE A 188 -3.37 -2.51 1.55
C PHE A 188 -4.71 -2.07 2.16
N ILE A 189 -4.71 -1.79 3.47
CA ILE A 189 -5.89 -1.30 4.18
C ILE A 189 -6.30 0.08 3.65
N LEU A 190 -5.34 0.99 3.46
CA LEU A 190 -5.62 2.33 2.94
C LEU A 190 -6.23 2.28 1.54
N ILE A 191 -5.72 1.44 0.64
CA ILE A 191 -6.33 1.27 -0.69
C ILE A 191 -7.80 0.86 -0.57
N LYS A 192 -8.15 -0.10 0.30
CA LYS A 192 -9.53 -0.48 0.56
C LYS A 192 -10.39 0.69 1.05
N VAL A 193 -9.87 1.47 1.99
CA VAL A 193 -10.55 2.67 2.49
C VAL A 193 -10.76 3.69 1.37
N PHE A 194 -9.74 3.94 0.55
CA PHE A 194 -9.83 4.87 -0.58
C PHE A 194 -10.85 4.41 -1.62
N VAL A 195 -10.96 3.10 -1.87
CA VAL A 195 -12.00 2.52 -2.75
C VAL A 195 -13.40 2.79 -2.18
N LEU A 196 -13.62 2.56 -0.87
CA LEU A 196 -14.92 2.79 -0.23
C LEU A 196 -15.36 4.26 -0.30
N ILE A 197 -14.44 5.21 -0.14
CA ILE A 197 -14.78 6.64 -0.16
C ILE A 197 -14.83 7.23 -1.58
N THR A 198 -14.51 6.46 -2.63
CA THR A 198 -14.52 6.92 -4.02
C THR A 198 -15.84 7.59 -4.42
N PRO A 199 -17.04 7.03 -4.15
CA PRO A 199 -18.31 7.65 -4.52
C PRO A 199 -18.45 9.05 -3.93
N PHE A 200 -18.05 9.25 -2.66
CA PHE A 200 -18.08 10.57 -2.01
C PHE A 200 -17.11 11.57 -2.65
N CYS A 201 -15.92 11.10 -3.03
CA CYS A 201 -14.93 11.94 -3.70
C CYS A 201 -15.43 12.39 -5.08
N LEU A 202 -16.08 11.50 -5.83
CA LEU A 202 -16.71 11.84 -7.12
C LEU A 202 -17.85 12.84 -6.94
N LEU A 203 -18.64 12.74 -5.88
CA LEU A 203 -19.69 13.69 -5.56
C LEU A 203 -19.16 15.13 -5.38
N THR A 204 -17.95 15.30 -4.83
CA THR A 204 -17.34 16.62 -4.63
C THR A 204 -17.00 17.36 -5.94
N LEU A 205 -16.97 16.66 -7.09
CA LEU A 205 -16.74 17.26 -8.40
C LEU A 205 -17.94 18.06 -8.91
N ILE A 206 -19.13 17.84 -8.39
CA ILE A 206 -20.35 18.60 -8.77
C ILE A 206 -20.15 20.08 -8.44
N SER A 207 -19.50 20.38 -7.32
CA SER A 207 -19.25 21.76 -6.89
C SER A 207 -17.78 22.15 -7.11
N ASN A 208 -17.56 23.28 -7.78
CA ASN A 208 -16.20 23.79 -8.01
C ASN A 208 -15.46 24.09 -6.69
N SER A 209 -16.16 24.49 -5.64
CA SER A 209 -15.57 24.80 -4.32
C SER A 209 -15.04 23.57 -3.59
N SER A 210 -15.59 22.37 -3.84
CA SER A 210 -15.21 21.12 -3.18
C SER A 210 -14.35 20.19 -4.06
N SER A 211 -14.13 20.53 -5.33
CA SER A 211 -13.37 19.70 -6.28
C SER A 211 -11.93 19.42 -5.86
N TRP A 212 -11.36 20.22 -4.97
CA TRP A 212 -10.03 19.99 -4.40
C TRP A 212 -9.95 18.68 -3.60
N ILE A 213 -11.08 18.25 -2.99
CA ILE A 213 -11.17 16.98 -2.24
C ILE A 213 -10.91 15.80 -3.19
N PHE A 214 -11.57 15.78 -4.35
CA PHE A 214 -11.33 14.76 -5.36
C PHE A 214 -9.88 14.77 -5.86
N LYS A 215 -9.31 15.95 -6.14
CA LYS A 215 -7.92 16.06 -6.59
C LYS A 215 -6.94 15.51 -5.55
N SER A 216 -7.16 15.81 -4.29
CA SER A 216 -6.33 15.29 -3.19
C SER A 216 -6.49 13.78 -3.02
N TRP A 217 -7.74 13.29 -3.05
CA TRP A 217 -8.03 11.87 -3.00
C TRP A 217 -7.36 11.12 -4.17
N PHE A 218 -7.51 11.62 -5.40
CA PHE A 218 -6.94 11.00 -6.58
C PHE A 218 -5.41 10.91 -6.51
N LYS A 219 -4.74 11.99 -6.10
CA LYS A 219 -3.28 11.98 -5.90
C LYS A 219 -2.85 10.94 -4.86
N CYS A 220 -3.54 10.89 -3.72
CA CYS A 220 -3.25 9.93 -2.68
C CYS A 220 -3.48 8.49 -3.13
N PHE A 221 -4.63 8.21 -3.75
CA PHE A 221 -4.98 6.89 -4.24
C PHE A 221 -4.02 6.41 -5.32
N PHE A 222 -3.74 7.24 -6.32
CA PHE A 222 -2.79 6.94 -7.38
C PHE A 222 -1.38 6.70 -6.86
N SER A 223 -0.92 7.53 -5.92
CA SER A 223 0.38 7.34 -5.26
C SER A 223 0.48 5.98 -4.56
N LEU A 224 -0.59 5.51 -3.90
CA LEU A 224 -0.62 4.20 -3.28
C LEU A 224 -0.60 3.06 -4.31
N LEU A 225 -1.22 3.23 -5.46
CA LEU A 225 -1.26 2.19 -6.50
C LEU A 225 0.09 2.07 -7.22
N ILE A 226 0.67 3.17 -7.64
CA ILE A 226 1.90 3.17 -8.43
C ILE A 226 3.10 2.57 -7.71
N ILE A 227 3.07 2.50 -6.37
CA ILE A 227 4.11 1.85 -5.57
C ILE A 227 4.34 0.41 -6.04
N GLN A 228 3.28 -0.34 -6.36
CA GLN A 228 3.42 -1.73 -6.80
C GLN A 228 4.17 -1.88 -8.13
N ASP A 229 4.19 -0.86 -8.98
CA ASP A 229 4.92 -0.88 -10.24
C ASP A 229 6.42 -0.64 -10.04
N PHE A 230 6.79 0.11 -9.01
CA PHE A 230 8.20 0.34 -8.65
C PHE A 230 8.85 -0.85 -7.93
N ILE A 231 8.05 -1.69 -7.25
CA ILE A 231 8.58 -2.83 -6.50
C ILE A 231 9.30 -3.84 -7.40
N PRO A 232 8.74 -4.32 -8.53
CA PRO A 232 9.46 -5.21 -9.44
C PRO A 232 10.76 -4.60 -9.93
N ILE A 233 10.79 -3.30 -10.23
CA ILE A 233 11.99 -2.59 -10.68
C ILE A 233 13.09 -2.67 -9.60
N ILE A 234 12.74 -2.40 -8.35
CA ILE A 234 13.70 -2.47 -7.24
C ILE A 234 14.16 -3.91 -7.03
N LEU A 235 13.25 -4.89 -7.11
CA LEU A 235 13.59 -6.30 -6.99
C LEU A 235 14.55 -6.74 -8.09
N ILE A 236 14.35 -6.33 -9.34
CA ILE A 236 15.27 -6.60 -10.45
C ILE A 236 16.66 -6.06 -10.14
N VAL A 237 16.76 -4.83 -9.63
CA VAL A 237 18.04 -4.24 -9.22
C VAL A 237 18.69 -5.05 -8.11
N ILE A 238 17.93 -5.48 -7.10
CA ILE A 238 18.44 -6.29 -5.99
C ILE A 238 18.94 -7.65 -6.51
N PHE A 239 18.20 -8.31 -7.38
CA PHE A 239 18.63 -9.59 -7.96
C PHE A 239 19.86 -9.47 -8.87
N SER A 240 20.12 -8.29 -9.42
CA SER A 240 21.29 -7.99 -10.25
C SER A 240 22.56 -7.73 -9.43
N ILE A 241 22.48 -7.68 -8.10
CA ILE A 241 23.63 -7.45 -7.23
C ILE A 241 24.50 -8.71 -7.18
N ASP A 242 25.80 -8.55 -7.41
CA ASP A 242 26.80 -9.61 -7.29
C ASP A 242 26.85 -10.16 -5.87
N ASP A 243 27.08 -11.48 -5.74
CA ASP A 243 27.12 -12.19 -4.46
C ASP A 243 28.24 -11.69 -3.50
N SER A 244 29.27 -11.02 -4.05
CA SER A 244 30.33 -10.42 -3.26
C SER A 244 29.90 -9.24 -2.38
N ASN A 245 28.78 -8.59 -2.73
CA ASN A 245 28.33 -7.34 -2.10
C ASN A 245 27.10 -7.54 -1.19
N LYS A 246 27.20 -8.41 -0.19
CA LYS A 246 26.11 -8.76 0.74
C LYS A 246 25.45 -7.55 1.41
N ILE A 247 26.19 -6.47 1.66
CA ILE A 247 25.67 -5.24 2.29
C ILE A 247 24.64 -4.52 1.40
N LEU A 248 24.78 -4.60 0.07
CA LEU A 248 23.85 -3.96 -0.86
C LEU A 248 22.43 -4.55 -0.78
N TYR A 249 22.29 -5.81 -0.35
CA TYR A 249 20.95 -6.39 -0.10
C TYR A 249 20.22 -5.70 1.05
N ILE A 250 20.93 -5.29 2.11
CA ILE A 250 20.34 -4.48 3.19
C ILE A 250 19.88 -3.14 2.63
N GLY A 251 20.72 -2.50 1.80
CA GLY A 251 20.34 -1.27 1.09
C GLY A 251 19.10 -1.43 0.24
N GLY A 252 18.99 -2.53 -0.52
CA GLY A 252 17.82 -2.84 -1.34
C GLY A 252 16.53 -3.00 -0.51
N ILE A 253 16.58 -3.73 0.60
CA ILE A 253 15.42 -3.86 1.51
C ILE A 253 15.08 -2.50 2.13
N TYR A 254 16.06 -1.69 2.49
CA TYR A 254 15.83 -0.34 3.01
C TYR A 254 15.15 0.55 1.95
N VAL A 255 15.55 0.49 0.69
CA VAL A 255 14.88 1.20 -0.42
C VAL A 255 13.43 0.76 -0.54
N LEU A 256 13.14 -0.55 -0.47
CA LEU A 256 11.77 -1.07 -0.48
C LEU A 256 10.92 -0.52 0.68
N THR A 257 11.50 -0.34 1.87
CA THR A 257 10.75 0.27 3.01
C THR A 257 10.50 1.76 2.82
N LYS A 258 11.37 2.46 2.09
CA LYS A 258 11.31 3.91 1.86
C LYS A 258 10.61 4.32 0.57
N ILE A 259 10.27 3.36 -0.30
CA ILE A 259 9.65 3.66 -1.62
C ILE A 259 8.37 4.47 -1.47
N ASN A 260 7.56 4.21 -0.44
CA ASN A 260 6.35 4.95 -0.15
C ASN A 260 6.62 6.45 0.05
N THR A 261 7.72 6.80 0.72
CA THR A 261 8.12 8.19 0.95
C THR A 261 8.54 8.87 -0.36
N TYR A 262 9.37 8.20 -1.16
CA TYR A 262 9.83 8.74 -2.44
C TYR A 262 8.69 8.94 -3.45
N ILE A 263 7.80 7.96 -3.57
CA ILE A 263 6.62 8.07 -4.45
C ILE A 263 5.71 9.21 -4.00
N ARG A 264 5.52 9.38 -2.69
CA ARG A 264 4.74 10.51 -2.16
C ARG A 264 5.37 11.86 -2.53
N GLU A 265 6.67 12.00 -2.41
CA GLU A 265 7.37 13.24 -2.76
C GLU A 265 7.20 13.58 -4.24
N ILE A 266 7.23 12.57 -5.11
CA ILE A 266 7.07 12.74 -6.56
C ILE A 266 5.62 13.04 -6.94
N PHE A 267 4.66 12.28 -6.41
CA PHE A 267 3.25 12.34 -6.83
C PHE A 267 2.33 13.10 -5.87
N GLY A 268 2.81 13.46 -4.68
CA GLY A 268 2.04 14.22 -3.68
C GLY A 268 0.99 13.38 -2.94
N GLY A 269 1.31 12.16 -2.55
CA GLY A 269 0.44 11.24 -1.83
C GLY A 269 0.59 11.26 -0.30
N VAL A 270 -0.10 10.33 0.39
CA VAL A 270 -0.01 10.12 1.86
C VAL A 270 1.23 9.31 2.21
N GLY A 271 2.06 9.79 3.12
CA GLY A 271 3.22 9.03 3.63
C GLY A 271 2.81 7.94 4.62
N LEU A 272 3.30 6.73 4.40
CA LEU A 272 3.15 5.60 5.31
C LEU A 272 4.43 5.45 6.15
N GLU A 273 4.71 6.42 7.03
CA GLU A 273 5.85 6.31 7.95
C GLU A 273 5.37 5.87 9.34
N PHE A 274 5.68 4.64 9.70
CA PHE A 274 5.40 4.11 11.03
C PHE A 274 6.36 4.68 12.11
N ASN A 275 7.55 5.09 11.71
CA ASN A 275 8.64 5.42 12.64
C ASN A 275 8.54 6.81 13.29
N ASN A 276 7.93 7.79 12.63
CA ASN A 276 7.84 9.16 13.17
C ASN A 276 6.72 9.32 14.20
N GLN A 277 5.70 8.48 14.19
CA GLN A 277 4.62 8.54 15.18
C GLN A 277 5.03 7.96 16.53
N MET A 278 5.90 6.96 16.58
CA MET A 278 6.44 6.41 17.84
C MET A 278 7.37 7.40 18.55
N LEU A 279 8.14 8.20 17.81
CA LEU A 279 9.00 9.23 18.38
C LEU A 279 8.20 10.41 18.98
N ASN A 280 7.06 10.74 18.37
CA ASN A 280 6.15 11.77 18.88
C ASN A 280 5.37 11.30 20.13
N LEU A 281 5.06 10.00 20.25
CA LEU A 281 4.48 9.43 21.48
C LEU A 281 5.45 9.52 22.67
N LYS A 282 6.76 9.35 22.44
CA LYS A 282 7.78 9.55 23.50
C LYS A 282 7.82 10.98 24.02
N SER A 283 7.61 11.98 23.16
CA SER A 283 7.56 13.39 23.58
C SER A 283 6.29 13.77 24.34
N PHE A 284 5.19 13.01 24.18
CA PHE A 284 3.95 13.19 24.95
C PHE A 284 4.00 12.54 26.34
N ILE A 285 4.76 11.47 26.50
CA ILE A 285 4.91 10.74 27.77
C ILE A 285 5.96 11.40 28.68
N SER A 286 6.85 12.23 28.12
CA SER A 286 7.91 12.95 28.87
C SER A 286 7.50 14.35 29.35
N ARG A 287 6.26 14.77 29.20
CA ARG A 287 5.66 15.96 29.79
C ARG A 287 4.64 15.55 30.87
#